data_b9a1c0cdf7f7b56b16cc08ed4bc6dc2c
#
_entry.id   b9a1c0cdf7f7b56b16cc08ed4bc6dc2c
#
_cell.length_a   1.000
_cell.length_b   1.000
_cell.length_c   1.000
_cell.angle_alpha   90.00
_cell.angle_beta   90.00
_cell.angle_gamma   90.00
#
_symmetry.space_group_name_H-M   'P 1'
#
loop_
_entity.id
_entity.type
_entity.pdbx_description
1 polymer ?
#
loop_
_entity_poly.entity_id
_entity_poly.type
_entity_poly.pdbx_seq_one_letter_code
_entity_poly.pdbx_strand_id
1 'polypeptide(L)'
;MIYALGGITIDVEKRMRYSDPYDDDGGLVIDLYPGVQRLSGKEAIKYVRYRDEEGDIGRVARQQKFLKALLKELASPQTVVRLPELAKEFYGAVKTDMPLSKILKLLPAVQEAASSGLATATVPGAPLWIKEVSYWQPNIAELRLKVAQIQGFTNDESYMKKS
;
A
#
# COMPACT_ATOMS: atom_id res chain seq x y z
N MET A 1 6.99 -6.09 12.05
CA MET A 1 7.58 -5.01 11.22
C MET A 1 7.20 -3.61 11.73
N ILE A 2 5.92 -3.16 11.75
CA ILE A 2 5.56 -1.78 12.19
C ILE A 2 5.88 -1.55 13.66
N TYR A 3 5.72 -2.53 14.52
CA TYR A 3 6.18 -2.47 15.91
C TYR A 3 7.69 -2.27 16.03
N ALA A 4 8.47 -2.96 15.21
CA ALA A 4 9.92 -2.82 15.19
C ALA A 4 10.38 -1.44 14.71
N LEU A 5 9.57 -0.78 13.86
CA LEU A 5 9.76 0.61 13.43
C LEU A 5 9.32 1.64 14.49
N GLY A 6 8.66 1.20 15.57
CA GLY A 6 8.07 2.10 16.57
C GLY A 6 6.84 2.87 16.09
N GLY A 7 6.19 2.38 15.03
CA GLY A 7 5.03 2.98 14.40
C GLY A 7 5.32 3.62 13.05
N ILE A 8 4.28 4.17 12.42
CA ILE A 8 4.34 4.84 11.12
C ILE A 8 3.57 6.15 11.17
N THR A 9 4.15 7.22 10.64
CA THR A 9 3.50 8.53 10.62
C THR A 9 2.63 8.67 9.38
N ILE A 10 1.32 8.86 9.59
CA ILE A 10 0.31 9.00 8.53
C ILE A 10 -0.57 10.22 8.87
N ASP A 11 -0.88 10.99 7.84
CA ASP A 11 -1.94 11.99 7.90
C ASP A 11 -3.27 11.29 7.60
N VAL A 12 -4.07 11.05 8.64
CA VAL A 12 -5.39 10.44 8.54
C VAL A 12 -6.36 11.48 7.98
N GLU A 13 -6.94 11.22 6.82
CA GLU A 13 -7.67 12.21 6.02
C GLU A 13 -9.03 12.61 6.61
N LYS A 14 -9.64 11.72 7.39
CA LYS A 14 -10.97 11.93 7.97
C LYS A 14 -11.15 11.12 9.24
N ARG A 15 -12.23 11.39 9.98
CA ARG A 15 -12.66 10.55 11.09
C ARG A 15 -13.02 9.16 10.57
N MET A 16 -12.39 8.11 11.10
CA MET A 16 -12.65 6.71 10.77
C MET A 16 -13.27 6.03 11.98
N ARG A 17 -14.53 5.66 11.85
CA ARG A 17 -15.26 4.94 12.89
C ARG A 17 -15.98 3.75 12.27
N TYR A 18 -15.67 2.56 12.75
CA TYR A 18 -16.26 1.32 12.27
C TYR A 18 -16.20 0.27 13.38
N SER A 19 -17.23 -0.53 13.50
CA SER A 19 -17.27 -1.65 14.44
C SER A 19 -17.89 -2.86 13.76
N ASP A 20 -17.19 -3.97 13.80
CA ASP A 20 -17.65 -5.27 13.35
C ASP A 20 -17.37 -6.29 14.46
N PRO A 21 -18.40 -6.73 15.20
CA PRO A 21 -18.22 -7.71 16.27
C PRO A 21 -17.97 -9.15 15.77
N TYR A 22 -18.19 -9.40 14.46
CA TYR A 22 -18.07 -10.72 13.85
C TYR A 22 -16.78 -10.90 13.04
N ASP A 23 -15.84 -9.95 13.13
CA ASP A 23 -14.53 -10.10 12.47
C ASP A 23 -13.76 -11.27 13.07
N ASP A 24 -13.01 -12.00 12.22
CA ASP A 24 -12.35 -13.29 12.54
C ASP A 24 -11.40 -13.24 13.74
N ASP A 25 -10.89 -12.06 14.11
CA ASP A 25 -9.96 -11.83 15.23
C ASP A 25 -10.66 -11.40 16.54
N GLY A 26 -11.94 -11.72 16.72
CA GLY A 26 -12.69 -11.34 17.93
C GLY A 26 -13.29 -9.94 17.89
N GLY A 27 -13.56 -9.43 16.70
CA GLY A 27 -14.15 -8.16 16.42
C GLY A 27 -13.17 -7.08 15.99
N LEU A 28 -13.59 -6.24 15.06
CA LEU A 28 -12.82 -5.12 14.55
C LEU A 28 -13.45 -3.80 15.02
N VAL A 29 -12.71 -3.04 15.84
CA VAL A 29 -13.10 -1.68 16.20
C VAL A 29 -12.06 -0.72 15.65
N ILE A 30 -12.49 0.15 14.74
CA ILE A 30 -11.68 1.24 14.17
C ILE A 30 -12.17 2.54 14.77
N ASP A 31 -11.28 3.32 15.35
CA ASP A 31 -11.53 4.63 15.91
C ASP A 31 -10.29 5.51 15.76
N LEU A 32 -10.17 6.15 14.58
CA LEU A 32 -9.05 7.02 14.25
C LEU A 32 -9.55 8.44 14.00
N TYR A 33 -8.84 9.42 14.57
CA TYR A 33 -9.11 10.83 14.37
C TYR A 33 -8.36 11.35 13.13
N PRO A 34 -8.86 12.42 12.48
CA PRO A 34 -8.14 13.05 11.38
C PRO A 34 -6.86 13.75 11.87
N GLY A 35 -5.90 13.89 10.96
CA GLY A 35 -4.67 14.61 11.16
C GLY A 35 -3.42 13.73 11.18
N VAL A 36 -2.28 14.39 11.24
CA VAL A 36 -0.97 13.72 11.24
C VAL A 36 -0.73 13.07 12.59
N GLN A 37 -0.57 11.75 12.59
CA GLN A 37 -0.37 10.98 13.81
C GLN A 37 0.54 9.78 13.56
N ARG A 38 1.19 9.30 14.63
CA ARG A 38 2.01 8.10 14.57
C ARG A 38 1.17 6.89 14.96
N LEU A 39 0.88 6.05 13.97
CA LEU A 39 0.08 4.85 14.13
C LEU A 39 0.95 3.67 14.57
N SER A 40 0.53 2.98 15.61
CA SER A 40 1.08 1.68 16.00
C SER A 40 0.77 0.61 14.95
N GLY A 41 1.35 -0.58 15.08
CA GLY A 41 1.05 -1.69 14.17
C GLY A 41 -0.44 -2.06 14.13
N LYS A 42 -1.13 -2.01 15.27
CA LYS A 42 -2.57 -2.29 15.35
C LYS A 42 -3.40 -1.19 14.68
N GLU A 43 -3.07 0.06 14.92
CA GLU A 43 -3.78 1.21 14.31
C GLU A 43 -3.52 1.29 12.81
N ALA A 44 -2.32 0.97 12.34
CA ALA A 44 -1.99 0.92 10.92
C ALA A 44 -2.81 -0.15 10.17
N ILE A 45 -3.02 -1.33 10.79
CA ILE A 45 -3.92 -2.36 10.23
C ILE A 45 -5.36 -1.84 10.16
N LYS A 46 -5.85 -1.17 11.20
CA LYS A 46 -7.17 -0.56 11.22
C LYS A 46 -7.32 0.49 10.10
N TYR A 47 -6.30 1.34 9.92
CA TYR A 47 -6.28 2.35 8.86
C TYR A 47 -6.40 1.74 7.45
N VAL A 48 -5.62 0.71 7.12
CA VAL A 48 -5.65 0.08 5.79
C VAL A 48 -6.87 -0.82 5.55
N ARG A 49 -7.55 -1.25 6.62
CA ARG A 49 -8.79 -2.07 6.55
C ARG A 49 -10.06 -1.23 6.48
N TYR A 50 -9.99 0.04 6.88
CA TYR A 50 -11.18 0.90 6.91
C TYR A 50 -11.82 1.01 5.53
N ARG A 51 -13.14 0.83 5.49
CA ARG A 51 -14.01 1.03 4.33
C ARG A 51 -15.11 2.00 4.72
N ASP A 52 -15.38 2.94 3.84
CA ASP A 52 -16.45 3.91 3.93
C ASP A 52 -17.33 3.86 2.68
N GLU A 53 -18.08 4.91 2.43
CA GLU A 53 -18.92 5.08 1.23
C GLU A 53 -18.14 5.04 -0.08
N GLU A 54 -16.82 5.37 -0.05
CA GLU A 54 -15.93 5.25 -1.20
C GLU A 54 -15.59 3.77 -1.53
N GLY A 55 -15.94 2.85 -0.66
CA GLY A 55 -15.79 1.41 -0.86
C GLY A 55 -14.34 0.98 -1.04
N ASP A 56 -14.10 0.14 -2.05
CA ASP A 56 -12.78 -0.42 -2.31
C ASP A 56 -11.80 0.60 -2.88
N ILE A 57 -12.26 1.65 -3.56
CA ILE A 57 -11.41 2.70 -4.12
C ILE A 57 -10.72 3.48 -3.00
N GLY A 58 -11.49 3.92 -2.00
CA GLY A 58 -10.94 4.59 -0.83
C GLY A 58 -9.98 3.70 -0.05
N ARG A 59 -10.29 2.40 0.06
CA ARG A 59 -9.37 1.43 0.69
C ARG A 59 -8.05 1.31 -0.05
N VAL A 60 -8.06 1.20 -1.38
CA VAL A 60 -6.84 1.13 -2.21
C VAL A 60 -6.01 2.40 -2.06
N ALA A 61 -6.63 3.59 -2.07
CA ALA A 61 -5.95 4.85 -1.85
C ALA A 61 -5.25 4.90 -0.48
N ARG A 62 -5.91 4.42 0.59
CA ARG A 62 -5.32 4.31 1.94
C ARG A 62 -4.16 3.33 1.98
N GLN A 63 -4.26 2.19 1.32
CA GLN A 63 -3.16 1.22 1.22
C GLN A 63 -1.96 1.80 0.48
N GLN A 64 -2.17 2.56 -0.59
CA GLN A 64 -1.10 3.26 -1.30
C GLN A 64 -0.44 4.35 -0.42
N LYS A 65 -1.25 5.13 0.30
CA LYS A 65 -0.76 6.16 1.25
C LYS A 65 0.06 5.52 2.37
N PHE A 66 -0.44 4.41 2.93
CA PHE A 66 0.28 3.61 3.92
C PHE A 66 1.62 3.11 3.39
N LEU A 67 1.66 2.55 2.18
CA LEU A 67 2.90 2.05 1.58
C LEU A 67 3.93 3.16 1.37
N LYS A 68 3.50 4.35 0.91
CA LYS A 68 4.36 5.53 0.79
C LYS A 68 4.93 5.96 2.14
N ALA A 69 4.10 6.00 3.18
CA ALA A 69 4.52 6.35 4.53
C ALA A 69 5.50 5.32 5.11
N LEU A 70 5.25 4.03 4.85
CA LEU A 70 6.15 2.94 5.26
C LEU A 70 7.53 3.08 4.59
N LEU A 71 7.57 3.31 3.28
CA LEU A 71 8.83 3.52 2.57
C LEU A 71 9.59 4.73 3.09
N LYS A 72 8.89 5.84 3.36
CA LYS A 72 9.51 7.03 3.97
C LYS A 72 10.12 6.74 5.35
N GLU A 73 9.45 5.93 6.18
CA GLU A 73 9.98 5.51 7.48
C GLU A 73 11.19 4.59 7.31
N LEU A 74 11.17 3.66 6.36
CA LEU A 74 12.29 2.76 6.04
C LEU A 74 13.52 3.53 5.52
N ALA A 75 13.32 4.67 4.84
CA ALA A 75 14.41 5.54 4.36
C ALA A 75 14.97 6.46 5.45
N SER A 76 14.35 6.53 6.62
CA SER A 76 14.84 7.41 7.69
C SER A 76 16.24 6.95 8.16
N PRO A 77 17.15 7.90 8.47
CA PRO A 77 18.52 7.56 8.90
C PRO A 77 18.55 6.60 10.09
N GLN A 78 17.60 6.72 11.01
CA GLN A 78 17.47 5.87 12.19
C GLN A 78 17.07 4.44 11.84
N THR A 79 16.30 4.26 10.77
CA THR A 79 15.81 2.95 10.33
C THR A 79 16.80 2.27 9.39
N VAL A 80 17.50 3.02 8.55
CA VAL A 80 18.46 2.48 7.56
C VAL A 80 19.52 1.58 8.23
N VAL A 81 20.07 2.00 9.36
CA VAL A 81 21.08 1.20 10.09
C VAL A 81 20.49 -0.09 10.67
N ARG A 82 19.18 -0.17 10.86
CA ARG A 82 18.46 -1.33 11.42
C ARG A 82 17.81 -2.21 10.36
N LEU A 83 17.88 -1.83 9.07
CA LEU A 83 17.24 -2.58 7.98
C LEU A 83 17.60 -4.08 7.96
N PRO A 84 18.86 -4.50 8.18
CA PRO A 84 19.19 -5.93 8.20
C PRO A 84 18.47 -6.71 9.32
N GLU A 85 18.27 -6.10 10.49
CA GLU A 85 17.54 -6.70 11.61
C GLU A 85 16.04 -6.77 11.31
N LEU A 86 15.47 -5.68 10.79
CA LEU A 86 14.08 -5.60 10.37
C LEU A 86 13.76 -6.62 9.25
N ALA A 87 14.69 -6.82 8.31
CA ALA A 87 14.55 -7.82 7.26
C ALA A 87 14.51 -9.25 7.82
N LYS A 88 15.30 -9.56 8.85
CA LYS A 88 15.26 -10.86 9.53
C LYS A 88 13.94 -11.08 10.29
N GLU A 89 13.45 -10.07 11.02
CA GLU A 89 12.16 -10.14 11.70
C GLU A 89 11.01 -10.32 10.70
N PHE A 90 11.04 -9.58 9.60
CA PHE A 90 10.05 -9.70 8.52
C PHE A 90 10.07 -11.10 7.91
N TYR A 91 11.26 -11.65 7.64
CA TYR A 91 11.43 -12.99 7.08
C TYR A 91 10.84 -14.06 8.00
N GLY A 92 11.02 -13.93 9.32
CA GLY A 92 10.41 -14.85 10.30
C GLY A 92 8.88 -14.78 10.37
N ALA A 93 8.27 -13.66 9.94
CA ALA A 93 6.83 -13.43 9.99
C ALA A 93 6.09 -13.76 8.67
N VAL A 94 6.81 -14.00 7.58
CA VAL A 94 6.25 -14.20 6.24
C VAL A 94 6.62 -15.58 5.70
N LYS A 95 5.64 -16.28 5.14
CA LYS A 95 5.91 -17.51 4.37
C LYS A 95 6.35 -17.13 2.96
N THR A 96 7.58 -17.40 2.60
CA THR A 96 8.17 -17.12 1.28
C THR A 96 9.18 -18.21 0.92
N ASP A 97 9.30 -18.48 -0.38
CA ASP A 97 10.34 -19.32 -0.97
C ASP A 97 11.63 -18.55 -1.25
N MET A 98 11.59 -17.21 -1.12
CA MET A 98 12.77 -16.37 -1.32
C MET A 98 13.73 -16.48 -0.13
N PRO A 99 14.98 -16.92 -0.31
CA PRO A 99 15.94 -17.02 0.79
C PRO A 99 16.30 -15.63 1.35
N LEU A 100 16.55 -15.56 2.66
CA LEU A 100 16.90 -14.32 3.37
C LEU A 100 18.06 -13.57 2.69
N SER A 101 19.05 -14.28 2.15
CA SER A 101 20.17 -13.68 1.44
C SER A 101 19.76 -12.87 0.20
N LYS A 102 18.70 -13.28 -0.49
CA LYS A 102 18.13 -12.51 -1.60
C LYS A 102 17.37 -11.28 -1.09
N ILE A 103 16.60 -11.42 -0.01
CA ILE A 103 15.89 -10.29 0.61
C ILE A 103 16.88 -9.21 1.04
N LEU A 104 17.99 -9.59 1.68
CA LEU A 104 19.03 -8.64 2.09
C LEU A 104 19.67 -7.91 0.89
N LYS A 105 19.81 -8.59 -0.26
CA LYS A 105 20.31 -7.96 -1.51
C LYS A 105 19.34 -6.93 -2.11
N LEU A 106 18.06 -6.95 -1.75
CA LEU A 106 17.07 -5.97 -2.19
C LEU A 106 17.07 -4.69 -1.36
N LEU A 107 17.73 -4.67 -0.20
CA LEU A 107 17.73 -3.49 0.69
C LEU A 107 18.21 -2.20 0.02
N PRO A 108 19.27 -2.19 -0.81
CA PRO A 108 19.67 -0.98 -1.54
C PRO A 108 18.58 -0.47 -2.48
N ALA A 109 17.88 -1.37 -3.18
CA ALA A 109 16.77 -1.00 -4.07
C ALA A 109 15.58 -0.42 -3.28
N VAL A 110 15.30 -0.95 -2.09
CA VAL A 110 14.28 -0.39 -1.18
C VAL A 110 14.67 1.02 -0.73
N GLN A 111 15.94 1.26 -0.41
CA GLN A 111 16.44 2.58 -0.04
C GLN A 111 16.34 3.58 -1.20
N GLU A 112 16.70 3.16 -2.40
CA GLU A 112 16.58 3.97 -3.60
C GLU A 112 15.13 4.32 -3.91
N ALA A 113 14.23 3.34 -3.88
CA ALA A 113 12.79 3.56 -4.06
C ALA A 113 12.21 4.49 -2.98
N ALA A 114 12.69 4.40 -1.75
CA ALA A 114 12.25 5.25 -0.66
C ALA A 114 12.74 6.70 -0.79
N SER A 115 13.94 6.91 -1.33
CA SER A 115 14.51 8.25 -1.59
C SER A 115 13.92 8.90 -2.85
N SER A 116 13.69 8.11 -3.90
CA SER A 116 13.13 8.57 -5.19
C SER A 116 11.61 8.77 -5.14
N GLY A 117 10.96 8.23 -4.10
CA GLY A 117 9.52 8.19 -3.96
C GLY A 117 8.87 7.02 -4.71
N LEU A 118 7.70 6.61 -4.24
CA LEU A 118 6.89 5.56 -4.85
C LEU A 118 5.81 6.18 -5.75
N ALA A 119 5.93 5.97 -7.05
CA ALA A 119 4.82 6.24 -7.97
C ALA A 119 3.78 5.13 -7.83
N THR A 120 2.55 5.51 -7.53
CA THR A 120 1.41 4.59 -7.45
C THR A 120 0.36 4.98 -8.46
N ALA A 121 -0.30 3.99 -9.05
CA ALA A 121 -1.40 4.22 -9.96
C ALA A 121 -2.52 3.22 -9.69
N THR A 122 -3.76 3.67 -9.83
CA THR A 122 -4.92 2.79 -9.84
C THR A 122 -5.26 2.46 -11.29
N VAL A 123 -5.69 1.22 -11.54
CA VAL A 123 -6.17 0.80 -12.86
C VAL A 123 -7.37 1.68 -13.24
N PRO A 124 -7.31 2.43 -14.35
CA PRO A 124 -8.45 3.24 -14.80
C PRO A 124 -9.66 2.36 -15.11
N GLY A 125 -10.85 2.82 -14.73
CA GLY A 125 -12.07 2.03 -14.95
C GLY A 125 -13.25 2.60 -14.20
N ALA A 126 -14.31 1.81 -14.12
CA ALA A 126 -15.55 2.15 -13.44
C ALA A 126 -16.09 0.95 -12.65
N PRO A 127 -16.86 1.18 -11.57
CA PRO A 127 -17.54 0.10 -10.87
C PRO A 127 -18.62 -0.50 -11.77
N LEU A 128 -18.69 -1.82 -11.77
CA LEU A 128 -19.69 -2.60 -12.50
C LEU A 128 -20.36 -3.58 -11.53
N TRP A 129 -21.68 -3.60 -11.51
CA TRP A 129 -22.44 -4.52 -10.69
C TRP A 129 -23.03 -5.65 -11.55
N ILE A 130 -22.73 -6.89 -11.19
CA ILE A 130 -23.28 -8.07 -11.84
C ILE A 130 -23.90 -8.97 -10.75
N LYS A 131 -25.21 -9.17 -10.78
CA LYS A 131 -25.94 -9.99 -9.80
C LYS A 131 -25.55 -9.63 -8.33
N GLU A 132 -25.65 -8.36 -7.99
CA GLU A 132 -25.34 -7.82 -6.66
C GLU A 132 -23.86 -7.89 -6.22
N VAL A 133 -22.97 -8.40 -7.08
CA VAL A 133 -21.54 -8.44 -6.85
C VAL A 133 -20.87 -7.24 -7.53
N SER A 134 -20.06 -6.51 -6.77
CA SER A 134 -19.29 -5.37 -7.27
C SER A 134 -18.01 -5.85 -7.95
N TYR A 135 -17.81 -5.40 -9.19
CA TYR A 135 -16.61 -5.61 -9.99
C TYR A 135 -16.01 -4.26 -10.38
N TRP A 136 -14.76 -4.28 -10.78
CA TRP A 136 -14.10 -3.15 -11.40
C TRP A 136 -13.90 -3.43 -12.88
N GLN A 137 -14.55 -2.65 -13.75
CA GLN A 137 -14.41 -2.75 -15.19
C GLN A 137 -13.26 -1.85 -15.65
N PRO A 138 -12.10 -2.40 -16.07
CA PRO A 138 -10.97 -1.59 -16.48
C PRO A 138 -11.24 -0.90 -17.82
N ASN A 139 -10.79 0.36 -17.94
CA ASN A 139 -10.64 1.01 -19.24
C ASN A 139 -9.30 0.59 -19.85
N ILE A 140 -9.35 -0.36 -20.78
CA ILE A 140 -8.14 -0.96 -21.36
C ILE A 140 -7.30 0.06 -22.13
N ALA A 141 -7.92 1.02 -22.83
CA ALA A 141 -7.19 2.05 -23.57
C ALA A 141 -6.37 2.96 -22.64
N GLU A 142 -7.01 3.48 -21.59
CA GLU A 142 -6.33 4.30 -20.58
C GLU A 142 -5.29 3.49 -19.78
N LEU A 143 -5.58 2.21 -19.49
CA LEU A 143 -4.63 1.34 -18.79
C LEU A 143 -3.34 1.17 -19.60
N ARG A 144 -3.45 0.90 -20.91
CA ARG A 144 -2.30 0.78 -21.80
C ARG A 144 -1.45 2.06 -21.81
N LEU A 145 -2.08 3.22 -21.93
CA LEU A 145 -1.40 4.50 -21.86
C LEU A 145 -0.69 4.70 -20.51
N LYS A 146 -1.36 4.38 -19.43
CA LYS A 146 -0.79 4.49 -18.07
C LYS A 146 0.42 3.59 -17.86
N VAL A 147 0.34 2.35 -18.35
CA VAL A 147 1.48 1.40 -18.30
C VAL A 147 2.65 1.90 -19.13
N ALA A 148 2.39 2.39 -20.36
CA ALA A 148 3.43 2.96 -21.21
C ALA A 148 4.13 4.16 -20.53
N GLN A 149 3.37 5.07 -19.91
CA GLN A 149 3.91 6.20 -19.15
C GLN A 149 4.80 5.75 -17.98
N ILE A 150 4.36 4.75 -17.20
CA ILE A 150 5.14 4.22 -16.08
C ILE A 150 6.44 3.56 -16.55
N GLN A 151 6.42 2.92 -17.71
CA GLN A 151 7.59 2.29 -18.32
C GLN A 151 8.51 3.27 -19.06
N GLY A 152 8.17 4.56 -19.07
CA GLY A 152 8.96 5.59 -19.76
C GLY A 152 8.77 5.64 -21.29
N PHE A 153 7.79 4.90 -21.82
CA PHE A 153 7.39 5.01 -23.22
C PHE A 153 6.47 6.22 -23.38
N THR A 154 7.03 7.35 -23.75
CA THR A 154 6.26 8.55 -24.08
C THR A 154 5.74 8.44 -25.51
N ASN A 155 4.41 8.45 -25.69
CA ASN A 155 3.71 8.67 -26.98
C ASN A 155 4.09 7.78 -28.18
N ASP A 156 4.40 6.53 -27.98
CA ASP A 156 4.56 5.64 -29.12
C ASP A 156 3.21 5.05 -29.54
N GLU A 157 2.64 5.56 -30.65
CA GLU A 157 1.39 5.08 -31.25
C GLU A 157 1.43 3.57 -31.60
N SER A 158 2.61 2.94 -31.56
CA SER A 158 2.80 1.52 -31.83
C SER A 158 2.13 0.60 -30.81
N TYR A 159 1.92 1.08 -29.57
CA TYR A 159 1.20 0.34 -28.52
C TYR A 159 -0.32 0.32 -28.71
N MET A 160 -0.87 1.28 -29.47
CA MET A 160 -2.30 1.39 -29.71
C MET A 160 -2.82 0.49 -30.84
N LYS A 161 -1.92 -0.02 -31.70
CA LYS A 161 -2.29 -0.76 -32.93
C LYS A 161 -2.25 -2.30 -32.83
N LYS A 162 -1.92 -2.86 -31.67
CA LYS A 162 -1.99 -4.32 -31.46
C LYS A 162 -3.24 -4.70 -30.66
N SER A 163 -4.40 -4.65 -31.30
CA SER A 163 -5.63 -5.37 -30.91
C SER A 163 -5.97 -6.36 -32.00
#